data_f4c39a5cf94bdaa6a30c1ef323810ef6
#
_entry.id   f4c39a5cf94bdaa6a30c1ef323810ef6
#
_cell.length_a   1.000
_cell.length_b   1.000
_cell.length_c   1.000
_cell.angle_alpha   90.00
_cell.angle_beta   90.00
_cell.angle_gamma   90.00
#
_symmetry.space_group_name_H-M   'P 1'
#
loop_
_entity.id
_entity.type
_entity.pdbx_description
1 polymer ?
#
loop_
_entity_poly.entity_id
_entity_poly.type
_entity_poly.pdbx_seq_one_letter_code
_entity_poly.pdbx_strand_id
1 'polypeptide(L)'
;MVGYRDHAVSLTKDGRSLLESHRDVDREHQQTFYAGLGRERELEHDLQIYRAYEQAEARLLERDAHVERVILDHELKSEYQRWLHERDKDHDDYDGHPDRTPNEIREWAYEHDLPYFDDEVHFPDVRVEYQEPDGRRDREDIEVVTPHYRGAHGASVARSGFSCYRGLSLRLSTSGAGRHGGRNGGLAEELWR
;
A
#
# COMPACT_ATOMS: atom_id res chain seq x y z
N MET A 1 -12.41 -30.98 -8.56
CA MET A 1 -11.72 -29.75 -8.22
C MET A 1 -12.75 -28.61 -8.25
N VAL A 2 -13.13 -28.09 -7.09
CA VAL A 2 -14.06 -26.95 -7.01
C VAL A 2 -13.21 -25.72 -7.23
N GLY A 3 -13.39 -25.07 -8.38
CA GLY A 3 -12.76 -23.79 -8.64
C GLY A 3 -13.44 -22.72 -7.79
N TYR A 4 -12.75 -22.17 -6.82
CA TYR A 4 -13.19 -20.97 -6.13
C TYR A 4 -13.17 -19.82 -7.15
N ARG A 5 -14.33 -19.26 -7.42
CA ARG A 5 -14.43 -17.98 -8.12
C ARG A 5 -14.40 -16.89 -7.07
N ASP A 6 -13.32 -16.15 -7.03
CA ASP A 6 -13.26 -14.95 -6.21
C ASP A 6 -14.24 -13.90 -6.78
N HIS A 7 -15.06 -13.35 -5.92
CA HIS A 7 -15.99 -12.26 -6.27
C HIS A 7 -15.49 -11.00 -5.57
N ALA A 8 -15.23 -9.96 -6.35
CA ALA A 8 -14.96 -8.63 -5.82
C ALA A 8 -16.27 -7.84 -5.71
N VAL A 9 -16.47 -7.19 -4.58
CA VAL A 9 -17.59 -6.27 -4.34
C VAL A 9 -17.02 -4.88 -4.13
N SER A 10 -17.58 -3.88 -4.80
CA SER A 10 -17.18 -2.49 -4.62
C SER A 10 -18.36 -1.64 -4.14
N LEU A 11 -18.06 -0.54 -3.47
CA LEU A 11 -19.06 0.44 -3.11
C LEU A 11 -19.63 1.11 -4.35
N THR A 12 -20.94 1.34 -4.36
CA THR A 12 -21.58 2.28 -5.28
C THR A 12 -21.36 3.73 -4.79
N LYS A 13 -21.59 4.71 -5.66
CA LYS A 13 -21.57 6.13 -5.27
C LYS A 13 -22.55 6.42 -4.12
N ASP A 14 -23.73 5.82 -4.17
CA ASP A 14 -24.75 6.00 -3.14
C ASP A 14 -24.33 5.33 -1.82
N GLY A 15 -23.74 4.12 -1.89
CA GLY A 15 -23.18 3.43 -0.74
C GLY A 15 -22.06 4.23 -0.07
N ARG A 16 -21.19 4.84 -0.86
CA ARG A 16 -20.14 5.75 -0.36
C ARG A 16 -20.78 6.95 0.36
N SER A 17 -21.72 7.64 -0.28
CA SER A 17 -22.38 8.80 0.32
C SER A 17 -23.10 8.44 1.63
N LEU A 18 -23.71 7.25 1.68
CA LEU A 18 -24.36 6.75 2.90
C LEU A 18 -23.33 6.57 4.02
N LEU A 19 -22.22 5.89 3.77
CA LEU A 19 -21.15 5.70 4.77
C LEU A 19 -20.58 7.03 5.23
N GLU A 20 -20.32 7.96 4.32
CA GLU A 20 -19.79 9.30 4.63
C GLU A 20 -20.79 10.12 5.49
N SER A 21 -22.09 9.95 5.28
CA SER A 21 -23.14 10.65 6.06
C SER A 21 -23.29 10.14 7.49
N HIS A 22 -22.87 8.92 7.78
CA HIS A 22 -22.97 8.30 9.10
C HIS A 22 -21.67 8.38 9.90
N ARG A 23 -20.69 9.12 9.41
CA ARG A 23 -19.44 9.31 10.15
C ARG A 23 -19.64 10.23 11.35
N ASP A 24 -19.28 9.72 12.52
CA ASP A 24 -19.25 10.46 13.78
C ASP A 24 -17.81 10.58 14.31
N VAL A 25 -16.84 10.87 13.42
CA VAL A 25 -15.41 10.85 13.75
C VAL A 25 -14.77 12.18 13.41
N ASP A 26 -13.79 12.56 14.21
CA ASP A 26 -12.90 13.70 14.04
C ASP A 26 -12.31 13.72 12.61
N ARG A 27 -12.28 14.89 12.00
CA ARG A 27 -11.92 15.05 10.58
C ARG A 27 -10.49 14.63 10.25
N GLU A 28 -9.58 14.66 11.23
CA GLU A 28 -8.16 14.36 11.01
C GLU A 28 -7.89 12.86 10.82
N HIS A 29 -8.79 11.98 11.31
CA HIS A 29 -8.60 10.53 11.26
C HIS A 29 -9.69 9.80 10.48
N GLN A 30 -10.31 10.46 9.50
CA GLN A 30 -11.38 9.83 8.74
C GLN A 30 -10.86 8.86 7.69
N GLN A 31 -11.42 7.64 7.71
CA GLN A 31 -11.22 6.68 6.63
C GLN A 31 -11.79 7.23 5.32
N THR A 32 -11.02 7.20 4.26
CA THR A 32 -11.50 7.53 2.90
C THR A 32 -12.22 6.33 2.30
N PHE A 33 -13.40 6.55 1.71
CA PHE A 33 -14.14 5.52 0.99
C PHE A 33 -14.10 5.77 -0.51
N TYR A 34 -13.84 4.70 -1.25
CA TYR A 34 -13.81 4.74 -2.71
C TYR A 34 -15.01 4.00 -3.29
N ALA A 35 -15.61 4.58 -4.33
CA ALA A 35 -16.73 3.98 -5.04
C ALA A 35 -16.31 3.59 -6.45
N GLY A 36 -16.81 2.46 -6.92
CA GLY A 36 -16.53 1.92 -8.23
C GLY A 36 -15.35 0.96 -8.26
N LEU A 37 -15.13 0.39 -9.43
CA LEU A 37 -13.94 -0.41 -9.72
C LEU A 37 -12.94 0.45 -10.46
N GLY A 38 -11.66 0.32 -10.10
CA GLY A 38 -10.56 0.86 -10.86
C GLY A 38 -10.43 0.21 -12.24
N ARG A 39 -9.26 0.29 -12.84
CA ARG A 39 -9.00 -0.38 -14.12
C ARG A 39 -8.94 -1.89 -13.91
N GLU A 40 -9.55 -2.66 -14.82
CA GLU A 40 -9.62 -4.12 -14.73
C GLU A 40 -8.24 -4.78 -14.50
N ARG A 41 -7.19 -4.25 -15.12
CA ARG A 41 -5.81 -4.74 -14.95
C ARG A 41 -5.20 -4.44 -13.57
N GLU A 42 -5.75 -3.49 -12.83
CA GLU A 42 -5.31 -3.11 -11.49
C GLU A 42 -6.08 -3.89 -10.43
N LEU A 43 -7.23 -4.47 -10.79
CA LEU A 43 -8.10 -5.21 -9.88
C LEU A 43 -7.38 -6.38 -9.18
N GLU A 44 -6.49 -7.10 -9.87
CA GLU A 44 -5.74 -8.19 -9.25
C GLU A 44 -4.78 -7.65 -8.18
N HIS A 45 -4.12 -6.54 -8.44
CA HIS A 45 -3.26 -5.86 -7.47
C HIS A 45 -4.07 -5.33 -6.28
N ASP A 46 -5.18 -4.65 -6.54
CA ASP A 46 -6.08 -4.14 -5.50
C ASP A 46 -6.62 -5.26 -4.59
N LEU A 47 -6.93 -6.42 -5.16
CA LEU A 47 -7.32 -7.60 -4.39
C LEU A 47 -6.18 -8.15 -3.52
N GLN A 48 -4.93 -8.06 -3.98
CA GLN A 48 -3.77 -8.45 -3.17
C GLN A 48 -3.53 -7.46 -2.03
N ILE A 49 -3.72 -6.15 -2.27
CA ILE A 49 -3.66 -5.13 -1.21
C ILE A 49 -4.72 -5.44 -0.14
N TYR A 50 -5.96 -5.71 -0.56
CA TYR A 50 -7.02 -6.05 0.39
C TYR A 50 -6.69 -7.30 1.24
N ARG A 51 -6.16 -8.36 0.63
CA ARG A 51 -5.73 -9.57 1.34
C ARG A 51 -4.55 -9.30 2.28
N ALA A 52 -3.63 -8.43 1.90
CA ALA A 52 -2.54 -8.01 2.74
C ALA A 52 -3.05 -7.28 3.99
N TYR A 53 -4.02 -6.38 3.79
CA TYR A 53 -4.73 -5.72 4.87
C TYR A 53 -5.45 -6.71 5.81
N GLU A 54 -6.24 -7.65 5.28
CA GLU A 54 -6.95 -8.66 6.10
C GLU A 54 -5.97 -9.47 6.98
N GLN A 55 -4.79 -9.82 6.44
CA GLN A 55 -3.77 -10.52 7.23
C GLN A 55 -3.14 -9.62 8.30
N ALA A 56 -2.89 -8.35 8.00
CA ALA A 56 -2.41 -7.40 8.99
C ALA A 56 -3.44 -7.20 10.12
N GLU A 57 -4.70 -6.96 9.77
CA GLU A 57 -5.80 -6.82 10.72
C GLU A 57 -5.94 -8.04 11.63
N ALA A 58 -5.89 -9.25 11.07
CA ALA A 58 -5.95 -10.48 11.86
C ALA A 58 -4.81 -10.56 12.90
N ARG A 59 -3.57 -10.22 12.51
CA ARG A 59 -2.42 -10.17 13.43
C ARG A 59 -2.57 -9.10 14.51
N LEU A 60 -3.13 -7.96 14.15
CA LEU A 60 -3.40 -6.86 15.10
C LEU A 60 -4.46 -7.28 16.12
N LEU A 61 -5.54 -7.92 15.67
CA LEU A 61 -6.60 -8.44 16.56
C LEU A 61 -6.09 -9.53 17.51
N GLU A 62 -5.15 -10.39 17.10
CA GLU A 62 -4.55 -11.41 17.97
C GLU A 62 -3.80 -10.82 19.17
N ARG A 63 -3.39 -9.56 19.10
CA ARG A 63 -2.73 -8.83 20.18
C ARG A 63 -3.58 -7.71 20.78
N ASP A 64 -4.89 -7.75 20.55
CA ASP A 64 -5.86 -6.75 21.01
C ASP A 64 -5.59 -5.30 20.51
N ALA A 65 -4.86 -5.15 19.40
CA ALA A 65 -4.68 -3.86 18.75
C ALA A 65 -5.86 -3.54 17.84
N HIS A 66 -6.17 -2.26 17.70
CA HIS A 66 -7.33 -1.78 16.94
C HIS A 66 -6.89 -0.94 15.73
N VAL A 67 -7.36 -1.30 14.54
CA VAL A 67 -7.11 -0.52 13.31
C VAL A 67 -7.93 0.77 13.39
N GLU A 68 -7.24 1.91 13.28
CA GLU A 68 -7.86 3.25 13.25
C GLU A 68 -8.10 3.72 11.82
N ARG A 69 -7.13 3.48 10.92
CA ARG A 69 -7.20 3.97 9.54
C ARG A 69 -6.41 3.09 8.58
N VAL A 70 -6.88 3.00 7.34
CA VAL A 70 -6.18 2.40 6.21
C VAL A 70 -5.97 3.46 5.14
N ILE A 71 -4.72 3.68 4.74
CA ILE A 71 -4.32 4.69 3.77
C ILE A 71 -3.69 3.99 2.57
N LEU A 72 -4.19 4.24 1.39
CA LEU A 72 -3.66 3.68 0.15
C LEU A 72 -2.55 4.57 -0.44
N ASP A 73 -1.69 3.99 -1.25
CA ASP A 73 -0.55 4.66 -1.88
C ASP A 73 -0.92 5.97 -2.58
N HIS A 74 -2.06 5.99 -3.27
CA HIS A 74 -2.52 7.17 -4.01
C HIS A 74 -2.94 8.34 -3.10
N GLU A 75 -3.35 8.08 -1.83
CA GLU A 75 -3.62 9.13 -0.86
C GLU A 75 -2.30 9.80 -0.43
N LEU A 76 -1.30 8.98 -0.04
CA LEU A 76 0.03 9.46 0.32
C LEU A 76 0.70 10.21 -0.84
N LYS A 77 0.63 9.65 -2.03
CA LYS A 77 1.16 10.29 -3.25
C LYS A 77 0.44 11.60 -3.58
N SER A 78 -0.88 11.67 -3.38
CA SER A 78 -1.65 12.90 -3.62
C SER A 78 -1.31 13.98 -2.61
N GLU A 79 -1.07 13.62 -1.35
CA GLU A 79 -0.62 14.53 -0.32
C GLU A 79 0.76 15.08 -0.63
N TYR A 80 1.70 14.20 -0.99
CA TYR A 80 3.04 14.57 -1.43
C TYR A 80 3.03 15.50 -2.64
N GLN A 81 2.26 15.18 -3.68
CA GLN A 81 2.14 16.03 -4.86
C GLN A 81 1.55 17.40 -4.54
N ARG A 82 0.55 17.46 -3.65
CA ARG A 82 -0.02 18.72 -3.19
C ARG A 82 1.04 19.57 -2.50
N TRP A 83 1.81 18.99 -1.57
CA TRP A 83 2.88 19.66 -0.87
C TRP A 83 4.00 20.13 -1.80
N LEU A 84 4.40 19.28 -2.77
CA LEU A 84 5.42 19.65 -3.75
C LEU A 84 5.08 20.93 -4.49
N HIS A 85 3.82 21.07 -4.91
CA HIS A 85 3.36 22.19 -5.75
C HIS A 85 2.71 23.32 -4.96
N GLU A 86 2.57 23.24 -3.65
CA GLU A 86 1.86 24.23 -2.84
C GLU A 86 2.53 25.60 -2.87
N ARG A 87 3.87 25.64 -2.84
CA ARG A 87 4.64 26.89 -2.83
C ARG A 87 4.51 27.67 -4.13
N ASP A 88 4.38 26.99 -5.24
CA ASP A 88 4.58 27.56 -6.57
C ASP A 88 3.28 27.94 -7.26
N LYS A 89 2.13 27.58 -6.67
CA LYS A 89 0.80 27.82 -7.27
C LYS A 89 0.46 29.29 -7.51
N ASP A 90 1.02 30.18 -6.72
CA ASP A 90 0.71 31.62 -6.75
C ASP A 90 1.80 32.46 -7.43
N HIS A 91 2.82 31.82 -8.04
CA HIS A 91 3.88 32.52 -8.76
C HIS A 91 3.59 32.58 -10.26
N ASP A 92 3.63 33.81 -10.84
CA ASP A 92 3.39 34.06 -12.27
C ASP A 92 4.40 33.34 -13.20
N ASP A 93 5.56 32.95 -12.66
CA ASP A 93 6.66 32.30 -13.37
C ASP A 93 6.67 30.75 -13.20
N TYR A 94 5.57 30.14 -12.71
CA TYR A 94 5.51 28.71 -12.47
C TYR A 94 5.62 27.93 -13.78
N ASP A 95 6.73 27.20 -13.93
CA ASP A 95 7.06 26.40 -15.14
C ASP A 95 6.50 24.95 -15.09
N GLY A 96 5.77 24.61 -14.05
CA GLY A 96 5.21 23.25 -13.84
C GLY A 96 6.14 22.31 -13.05
N HIS A 97 7.35 22.77 -12.69
CA HIS A 97 8.28 22.01 -11.87
C HIS A 97 8.26 22.49 -10.42
N PRO A 98 8.24 21.58 -9.44
CA PRO A 98 8.26 21.99 -8.03
C PRO A 98 9.65 22.49 -7.64
N ASP A 99 9.70 23.64 -6.96
CA ASP A 99 10.93 24.28 -6.44
C ASP A 99 11.36 23.74 -5.06
N ARG A 100 11.10 22.46 -4.79
CA ARG A 100 11.52 21.82 -3.53
C ARG A 100 12.93 21.27 -3.65
N THR A 101 13.76 21.61 -2.68
CA THR A 101 15.12 21.05 -2.60
C THR A 101 15.10 19.58 -2.15
N PRO A 102 16.14 18.78 -2.48
CA PRO A 102 16.25 17.40 -1.98
C PRO A 102 16.22 17.30 -0.44
N ASN A 103 16.69 18.31 0.26
CA ASN A 103 16.65 18.35 1.72
C ASN A 103 15.23 18.54 2.25
N GLU A 104 14.45 19.45 1.66
CA GLU A 104 13.04 19.65 2.01
C GLU A 104 12.22 18.37 1.74
N ILE A 105 12.48 17.71 0.61
CA ILE A 105 11.81 16.44 0.28
C ILE A 105 12.15 15.35 1.31
N ARG A 106 13.42 15.25 1.72
CA ARG A 106 13.85 14.31 2.76
C ARG A 106 13.18 14.61 4.11
N GLU A 107 13.08 15.89 4.47
CA GLU A 107 12.46 16.34 5.71
C GLU A 107 10.97 16.02 5.73
N TRP A 108 10.28 16.29 4.63
CA TRP A 108 8.88 15.91 4.45
C TRP A 108 8.67 14.40 4.57
N ALA A 109 9.50 13.60 3.91
CA ALA A 109 9.45 12.15 4.01
C ALA A 109 9.62 11.67 5.45
N TYR A 110 10.58 12.25 6.18
CA TYR A 110 10.80 11.95 7.59
C TYR A 110 9.60 12.32 8.48
N GLU A 111 8.99 13.49 8.27
CA GLU A 111 7.81 13.94 9.01
C GLU A 111 6.59 13.05 8.77
N HIS A 112 6.52 12.40 7.60
CA HIS A 112 5.44 11.47 7.23
C HIS A 112 5.84 10.00 7.43
N ASP A 113 7.00 9.79 8.08
CA ASP A 113 7.53 8.45 8.34
C ASP A 113 7.65 7.59 7.07
N LEU A 114 8.09 8.19 5.98
CA LEU A 114 8.32 7.52 4.70
C LEU A 114 9.82 7.38 4.41
N PRO A 115 10.26 6.26 3.84
CA PRO A 115 11.65 6.08 3.46
C PRO A 115 12.05 7.04 2.34
N TYR A 116 13.24 7.64 2.47
CA TYR A 116 13.87 8.46 1.45
C TYR A 116 15.25 7.94 1.12
N PHE A 117 15.43 7.45 -0.08
CA PHE A 117 16.73 7.01 -0.61
C PHE A 117 16.73 7.06 -2.15
N ASP A 118 17.91 7.07 -2.74
CA ASP A 118 18.10 7.21 -4.19
C ASP A 118 17.40 8.49 -4.75
N ASP A 119 17.37 9.56 -3.92
CA ASP A 119 16.72 10.85 -4.17
C ASP A 119 15.19 10.79 -4.39
N GLU A 120 14.54 9.72 -3.91
CA GLU A 120 13.11 9.49 -4.03
C GLU A 120 12.46 9.16 -2.69
N VAL A 121 11.19 9.57 -2.54
CA VAL A 121 10.31 9.14 -1.45
C VAL A 121 9.65 7.83 -1.87
N HIS A 122 9.70 6.82 -0.99
CA HIS A 122 9.10 5.52 -1.25
C HIS A 122 7.78 5.39 -0.50
N PHE A 123 6.73 5.00 -1.23
CA PHE A 123 5.37 4.87 -0.71
C PHE A 123 4.98 3.40 -0.64
N PRO A 124 4.41 2.94 0.48
CA PRO A 124 3.85 1.59 0.56
C PRO A 124 2.56 1.48 -0.27
N ASP A 125 2.18 0.28 -0.69
CA ASP A 125 0.90 0.05 -1.34
C ASP A 125 -0.28 0.34 -0.39
N VAL A 126 -0.10 0.02 0.90
CA VAL A 126 -1.07 0.33 1.96
C VAL A 126 -0.37 0.58 3.29
N ARG A 127 -0.81 1.61 4.00
CA ARG A 127 -0.45 1.92 5.39
C ARG A 127 -1.63 1.61 6.28
N VAL A 128 -1.42 0.82 7.32
CA VAL A 128 -2.41 0.51 8.35
C VAL A 128 -2.01 1.20 9.64
N GLU A 129 -2.76 2.21 10.03
CA GLU A 129 -2.61 2.89 11.32
C GLU A 129 -3.45 2.20 12.37
N TYR A 130 -2.89 1.95 13.53
CA TYR A 130 -3.55 1.20 14.60
C TYR A 130 -3.17 1.70 15.98
N GLN A 131 -4.00 1.37 16.96
CA GLN A 131 -3.75 1.62 18.36
C GLN A 131 -3.52 0.31 19.12
N GLU A 132 -2.41 0.26 19.85
CA GLU A 132 -2.10 -0.85 20.77
C GLU A 132 -2.99 -0.79 22.02
N PRO A 133 -3.16 -1.91 22.78
CA PRO A 133 -3.96 -1.95 23.99
C PRO A 133 -3.53 -0.96 25.08
N ASP A 134 -2.27 -0.53 25.05
CA ASP A 134 -1.74 0.47 25.99
C ASP A 134 -2.01 1.93 25.53
N GLY A 135 -2.73 2.11 24.42
CA GLY A 135 -3.08 3.40 23.85
C GLY A 135 -2.03 4.02 22.93
N ARG A 136 -0.87 3.37 22.73
CA ARG A 136 0.13 3.82 21.76
C ARG A 136 -0.40 3.65 20.34
N ARG A 137 -0.19 4.66 19.51
CA ARG A 137 -0.43 4.59 18.07
C ARG A 137 0.82 4.15 17.36
N ASP A 138 0.63 3.30 16.38
CA ASP A 138 1.69 2.80 15.51
C ASP A 138 1.12 2.51 14.12
N ARG A 139 1.96 2.10 13.18
CA ARG A 139 1.55 1.80 11.81
C ARG A 139 2.29 0.60 11.25
N GLU A 140 1.70 -0.03 10.27
CA GLU A 140 2.33 -1.03 9.43
C GLU A 140 2.24 -0.60 7.97
N ASP A 141 3.39 -0.38 7.35
CA ASP A 141 3.51 -0.10 5.93
C ASP A 141 3.73 -1.40 5.17
N ILE A 142 2.87 -1.69 4.20
CA ILE A 142 2.82 -2.97 3.50
C ILE A 142 3.03 -2.76 2.00
N GLU A 143 3.90 -3.60 1.43
CA GLU A 143 4.15 -3.66 -0.01
C GLU A 143 3.74 -5.03 -0.55
N VAL A 144 2.94 -5.04 -1.61
CA VAL A 144 2.48 -6.25 -2.28
C VAL A 144 3.49 -6.69 -3.33
N VAL A 145 4.25 -7.72 -3.02
CA VAL A 145 5.29 -8.23 -3.91
C VAL A 145 4.70 -9.20 -4.93
N THR A 146 4.69 -8.82 -6.20
CA THR A 146 4.28 -9.68 -7.30
C THR A 146 5.47 -10.48 -7.86
N PRO A 147 5.24 -11.61 -8.57
CA PRO A 147 6.32 -12.39 -9.19
C PRO A 147 7.18 -11.62 -10.19
N HIS A 148 6.73 -10.45 -10.63
CA HIS A 148 7.43 -9.57 -11.55
C HIS A 148 8.44 -8.64 -10.87
N TYR A 149 8.41 -8.57 -9.52
CA TYR A 149 9.36 -7.80 -8.72
C TYR A 149 10.75 -8.45 -8.80
N ARG A 150 11.60 -7.92 -9.67
CA ARG A 150 12.99 -8.40 -9.89
C ARG A 150 13.97 -7.24 -9.95
N GLY A 151 15.22 -7.50 -9.58
CA GLY A 151 16.31 -6.52 -9.72
C GLY A 151 16.18 -5.32 -8.78
N ALA A 152 16.37 -4.10 -9.32
CA ALA A 152 16.42 -2.87 -8.55
C ALA A 152 15.17 -2.61 -7.70
N HIS A 153 13.99 -2.99 -8.20
CA HIS A 153 12.74 -2.78 -7.48
C HIS A 153 12.63 -3.68 -6.23
N GLY A 154 13.04 -4.94 -6.33
CA GLY A 154 13.10 -5.83 -5.14
C GLY A 154 14.10 -5.34 -4.09
N ALA A 155 15.23 -4.76 -4.52
CA ALA A 155 16.21 -4.17 -3.62
C ALA A 155 15.65 -2.89 -2.95
N SER A 156 14.90 -2.09 -3.66
CA SER A 156 14.23 -0.89 -3.12
C SER A 156 13.23 -1.26 -2.03
N VAL A 157 12.37 -2.24 -2.27
CA VAL A 157 11.41 -2.74 -1.28
C VAL A 157 12.12 -3.27 -0.03
N ALA A 158 13.21 -4.02 -0.18
CA ALA A 158 13.99 -4.50 0.96
C ALA A 158 14.63 -3.37 1.79
N ARG A 159 14.99 -2.24 1.14
CA ARG A 159 15.56 -1.06 1.82
C ARG A 159 14.51 -0.18 2.49
N SER A 160 13.28 -0.20 2.01
CA SER A 160 12.19 0.63 2.56
C SER A 160 11.80 0.24 3.98
N GLY A 161 12.03 -1.03 4.36
CA GLY A 161 11.59 -1.57 5.64
C GLY A 161 10.09 -1.91 5.68
N PHE A 162 9.41 -1.87 4.54
CA PHE A 162 7.99 -2.24 4.46
C PHE A 162 7.77 -3.74 4.71
N SER A 163 6.64 -4.07 5.33
CA SER A 163 6.17 -5.44 5.42
C SER A 163 5.82 -5.96 4.04
N CYS A 164 6.47 -7.06 3.61
CA CYS A 164 6.24 -7.62 2.28
C CYS A 164 5.11 -8.64 2.30
N TYR A 165 4.03 -8.38 1.57
CA TYR A 165 2.98 -9.36 1.31
C TYR A 165 3.23 -10.06 -0.01
N ARG A 166 3.26 -11.40 0.02
CA ARG A 166 3.31 -12.25 -1.18
C ARG A 166 1.98 -12.96 -1.32
N GLY A 167 1.14 -12.49 -2.22
CA GLY A 167 -0.10 -13.17 -2.58
C GLY A 167 0.19 -14.57 -3.10
N LEU A 168 -0.72 -15.51 -2.82
CA LEU A 168 -0.73 -16.78 -3.49
C LEU A 168 -0.89 -16.50 -4.98
N SER A 169 0.18 -16.69 -5.76
CA SER A 169 0.06 -16.74 -7.22
C SER A 169 -0.97 -17.81 -7.54
N LEU A 170 -2.15 -17.42 -7.98
CA LEU A 170 -3.07 -18.31 -8.63
C LEU A 170 -2.31 -18.83 -9.86
N ARG A 171 -1.61 -19.96 -9.70
CA ARG A 171 -1.17 -20.75 -10.84
C ARG A 171 -2.43 -21.21 -11.53
N LEU A 172 -2.88 -20.46 -12.50
CA LEU A 172 -3.71 -20.99 -13.56
C LEU A 172 -2.89 -22.13 -14.15
N SER A 173 -3.20 -23.35 -13.70
CA SER A 173 -2.64 -24.56 -14.25
C SER A 173 -3.16 -24.68 -15.67
N THR A 174 -2.46 -24.09 -16.62
CA THR A 174 -2.48 -24.60 -17.97
C THR A 174 -1.79 -25.95 -17.89
N SER A 175 -2.60 -27.00 -17.88
CA SER A 175 -2.16 -28.40 -18.04
C SER A 175 -1.46 -28.55 -19.39
N GLY A 176 -0.15 -28.47 -19.37
CA GLY A 176 0.74 -28.73 -20.48
C GLY A 176 1.89 -29.60 -19.95
N ALA A 177 1.90 -30.87 -20.33
CA ALA A 177 2.90 -31.83 -19.95
C ALA A 177 4.34 -31.38 -20.24
N GLY A 178 5.26 -31.61 -19.30
CA GLY A 178 6.69 -31.43 -19.51
C GLY A 178 7.48 -31.63 -18.21
N ARG A 179 7.97 -32.87 -18.00
CA ARG A 179 8.99 -33.19 -17.00
C ARG A 179 10.23 -32.33 -17.26
N HIS A 180 10.76 -31.67 -16.24
CA HIS A 180 12.18 -31.85 -15.85
C HIS A 180 12.45 -31.12 -14.52
N GLY A 181 13.16 -31.83 -13.65
CA GLY A 181 13.54 -31.39 -12.33
C GLY A 181 14.58 -30.29 -12.36
N GLY A 182 14.56 -29.47 -11.33
CA GLY A 182 15.56 -28.43 -11.03
C GLY A 182 15.29 -27.88 -9.64
N ARG A 183 16.06 -28.36 -8.68
CA ARG A 183 16.18 -27.81 -7.32
C ARG A 183 16.51 -26.31 -7.42
N ASN A 184 15.67 -25.46 -6.87
CA ASN A 184 16.06 -24.14 -6.39
C ASN A 184 15.20 -23.81 -5.17
N GLY A 185 15.53 -24.46 -4.06
CA GLY A 185 15.31 -23.88 -2.74
C GLY A 185 16.49 -22.96 -2.48
N GLY A 186 16.27 -21.72 -2.04
CA GLY A 186 17.38 -20.97 -1.55
C GLY A 186 17.34 -19.45 -1.54
N LEU A 187 16.25 -18.80 -1.88
CA LEU A 187 16.21 -17.33 -1.75
C LEU A 187 15.22 -16.80 -0.68
N ALA A 188 14.36 -17.67 -0.16
CA ALA A 188 13.39 -17.25 0.86
C ALA A 188 13.93 -17.32 2.30
N GLU A 189 15.00 -18.10 2.54
CA GLU A 189 15.60 -18.25 3.88
C GLU A 189 16.69 -17.23 4.21
N GLU A 190 17.28 -16.57 3.21
CA GLU A 190 18.33 -15.56 3.45
C GLU A 190 17.80 -14.17 3.76
N LEU A 191 16.51 -13.90 3.55
CA LEU A 191 15.88 -12.60 3.87
C LEU A 191 15.31 -12.54 5.31
N TRP A 192 15.43 -13.64 6.09
CA TRP A 192 14.88 -13.73 7.45
C TRP A 192 15.94 -14.10 8.52
N ARG A 193 17.22 -13.74 8.27
CA ARG A 193 18.25 -13.81 9.32
C ARG A 193 18.84 -12.44 9.59
#